data_d3022588383d93b11db96f7904bc8d0c
#
_entry.id   d3022588383d93b11db96f7904bc8d0c
#
_cell.length_a   1.000
_cell.length_b   1.000
_cell.length_c   1.000
_cell.angle_alpha   90.00
_cell.angle_beta   90.00
_cell.angle_gamma   90.00
#
_symmetry.space_group_name_H-M   'P 1'
#
loop_
_entity.id
_entity.type
_entity.pdbx_description
1 polymer ?
#
loop_
_entity_poly.entity_id
_entity_poly.type
_entity_poly.pdbx_seq_one_letter_code
_entity_poly.pdbx_strand_id
1 'polypeptide(L)'
;MLRLQHVTFSCDDPGRVSEFWAALLGYERAAAGSSWLATDPRGEDVRLLFNQMAKSETIEVPIHLDINVPDREAALDRVLQLGGSLVVTKSFEIGELGDSTTIMRDPEGNGFCLEDPPNTERAHIWNVTFACAEPRELGRFWALALGWPDEDIDESIFQTFREAGVGEPDISGFHLVKAPNGSRPRFYFHRREKSRPESYPMHLDFATNDREAEVERLVQAGASVVETKQGTNLTFTIMRDPEGNPFCVG
;
A
#
# COMPACT_ATOMS: atom_id res chain seq x y z
N MET A 1 -13.88 3.85 -14.04
CA MET A 1 -12.49 3.87 -13.54
C MET A 1 -12.49 3.99 -12.03
N LEU A 2 -11.69 3.16 -11.38
CA LEU A 2 -11.52 3.16 -9.94
C LEU A 2 -10.73 4.38 -9.45
N ARG A 3 -11.10 4.89 -8.27
CA ARG A 3 -10.33 5.88 -7.52
C ARG A 3 -10.06 5.31 -6.13
N LEU A 4 -8.79 5.18 -5.77
CA LEU A 4 -8.41 4.76 -4.42
C LEU A 4 -8.99 5.74 -3.40
N GLN A 5 -9.83 5.24 -2.50
CA GLN A 5 -10.55 6.02 -1.51
C GLN A 5 -9.91 5.89 -0.13
N HIS A 6 -9.63 4.66 0.28
CA HIS A 6 -9.00 4.35 1.55
C HIS A 6 -8.01 3.19 1.42
N VAL A 7 -7.00 3.20 2.27
CA VAL A 7 -6.36 1.98 2.73
C VAL A 7 -7.00 1.64 4.07
N THR A 8 -7.65 0.49 4.15
CA THR A 8 -8.44 0.09 5.31
C THR A 8 -7.71 -0.97 6.11
N PHE A 9 -7.57 -0.71 7.40
CA PHE A 9 -6.98 -1.62 8.38
C PHE A 9 -8.08 -2.25 9.22
N SER A 10 -8.02 -3.56 9.40
CA SER A 10 -8.83 -4.29 10.35
C SER A 10 -8.07 -4.40 11.67
N CYS A 11 -8.60 -3.86 12.75
CA CYS A 11 -7.90 -3.63 14.01
C CYS A 11 -8.66 -4.22 15.19
N ASP A 12 -7.90 -4.70 16.19
CA ASP A 12 -8.46 -5.00 17.52
C ASP A 12 -8.79 -3.70 18.29
N ASP A 13 -7.93 -2.68 18.16
CA ASP A 13 -8.13 -1.33 18.71
C ASP A 13 -7.92 -0.24 17.64
N PRO A 14 -8.96 0.08 16.85
CA PRO A 14 -8.86 1.09 15.79
C PRO A 14 -8.54 2.49 16.32
N GLY A 15 -8.88 2.80 17.58
CA GLY A 15 -8.51 4.06 18.21
C GLY A 15 -7.00 4.20 18.34
N ARG A 16 -6.34 3.18 18.89
CA ARG A 16 -4.89 3.16 19.09
C ARG A 16 -4.12 3.15 17.77
N VAL A 17 -4.53 2.30 16.82
CA VAL A 17 -3.84 2.20 15.53
C VAL A 17 -4.01 3.48 14.72
N SER A 18 -5.20 4.08 14.69
CA SER A 18 -5.42 5.36 14.01
C SER A 18 -4.62 6.51 14.63
N GLU A 19 -4.42 6.50 15.95
CA GLU A 19 -3.58 7.50 16.64
C GLU A 19 -2.11 7.40 16.23
N PHE A 20 -1.60 6.17 16.18
CA PHE A 20 -0.25 5.89 15.70
C PHE A 20 -0.02 6.45 14.28
N TRP A 21 -0.87 6.04 13.33
CA TRP A 21 -0.72 6.43 11.94
C TRP A 21 -0.92 7.95 11.71
N ALA A 22 -1.90 8.54 12.38
CA ALA A 22 -2.11 9.99 12.31
C ALA A 22 -0.92 10.78 12.87
N ALA A 23 -0.35 10.32 13.99
CA ALA A 23 0.80 10.97 14.61
C ALA A 23 2.10 10.81 13.79
N LEU A 24 2.27 9.68 13.08
CA LEU A 24 3.40 9.43 12.19
C LEU A 24 3.33 10.29 10.92
N LEU A 25 2.14 10.37 10.30
CA LEU A 25 1.94 11.03 9.01
C LEU A 25 1.54 12.52 9.13
N GLY A 26 1.21 12.99 10.34
CA GLY A 26 0.67 14.34 10.53
C GLY A 26 -0.77 14.49 10.01
N TYR A 27 -1.57 13.43 10.10
CA TYR A 27 -2.96 13.40 9.65
C TYR A 27 -3.92 13.84 10.75
N GLU A 28 -5.07 14.35 10.36
CA GLU A 28 -6.20 14.62 11.24
C GLU A 28 -7.04 13.37 11.45
N ARG A 29 -7.53 13.16 12.68
CA ARG A 29 -8.37 12.01 13.04
C ARG A 29 -9.81 12.42 13.27
N ALA A 30 -10.73 11.58 12.81
CA ALA A 30 -12.14 11.70 13.11
C ALA A 30 -12.75 10.32 13.41
N ALA A 31 -13.61 10.26 14.42
CA ALA A 31 -14.40 9.07 14.68
C ALA A 31 -15.49 8.90 13.61
N ALA A 32 -15.67 7.69 13.12
CA ALA A 32 -16.68 7.32 12.11
C ALA A 32 -17.47 6.09 12.59
N GLY A 33 -18.37 6.33 13.55
CA GLY A 33 -19.09 5.24 14.25
C GLY A 33 -18.14 4.41 15.13
N SER A 34 -18.03 3.12 14.86
CA SER A 34 -17.05 2.21 15.50
C SER A 34 -15.67 2.23 14.85
N SER A 35 -15.51 3.01 13.78
CA SER A 35 -14.28 3.14 13.02
C SER A 35 -13.61 4.48 13.27
N TRP A 36 -12.36 4.61 12.79
CA TRP A 36 -11.63 5.86 12.77
C TRP A 36 -11.13 6.17 11.36
N LEU A 37 -11.19 7.42 10.98
CA LEU A 37 -10.66 7.92 9.72
C LEU A 37 -9.47 8.85 10.01
N ALA A 38 -8.33 8.61 9.35
CA ALA A 38 -7.21 9.54 9.32
C ALA A 38 -7.06 10.12 7.92
N THR A 39 -6.97 11.45 7.83
CA THR A 39 -6.99 12.19 6.58
C THR A 39 -5.84 13.20 6.56
N ASP A 40 -5.10 13.24 5.45
CA ASP A 40 -4.14 14.32 5.22
C ASP A 40 -4.87 15.67 5.13
N PRO A 41 -4.56 16.64 6.00
CA PRO A 41 -5.23 17.95 5.99
C PRO A 41 -5.01 18.76 4.71
N ARG A 42 -4.02 18.37 3.89
CA ARG A 42 -3.74 18.98 2.58
C ARG A 42 -4.49 18.29 1.43
N GLY A 43 -5.03 17.07 1.66
CA GLY A 43 -5.72 16.29 0.63
C GLY A 43 -4.81 15.75 -0.46
N GLU A 44 -3.52 15.62 -0.20
CA GLU A 44 -2.52 15.14 -1.16
C GLU A 44 -2.29 13.62 -1.08
N ASP A 45 -2.61 13.02 0.07
CA ASP A 45 -2.40 11.60 0.33
C ASP A 45 -3.73 10.84 0.50
N VAL A 46 -3.64 9.51 0.34
CA VAL A 46 -4.78 8.61 0.57
C VAL A 46 -5.21 8.63 2.03
N ARG A 47 -6.50 8.52 2.27
CA ARG A 47 -7.08 8.37 3.60
C ARG A 47 -6.86 6.96 4.15
N LEU A 48 -6.70 6.85 5.47
CA LEU A 48 -6.62 5.59 6.16
C LEU A 48 -7.89 5.39 6.99
N LEU A 49 -8.53 4.23 6.80
CA LEU A 49 -9.72 3.83 7.55
C LEU A 49 -9.35 2.67 8.49
N PHE A 50 -9.75 2.77 9.74
CA PHE A 50 -9.46 1.78 10.77
C PHE A 50 -10.78 1.20 11.30
N ASN A 51 -11.05 -0.05 10.97
CA ASN A 51 -12.28 -0.73 11.34
C ASN A 51 -12.02 -1.72 12.47
N GLN A 52 -12.91 -1.74 13.46
CA GLN A 52 -12.87 -2.78 14.47
C GLN A 52 -13.33 -4.11 13.86
N MET A 53 -12.45 -5.09 13.90
CA MET A 53 -12.73 -6.44 13.40
C MET A 53 -11.94 -7.44 14.22
N ALA A 54 -12.61 -8.53 14.63
CA ALA A 54 -11.94 -9.59 15.37
C ALA A 54 -10.86 -10.26 14.50
N LYS A 55 -9.72 -10.61 15.08
CA LYS A 55 -8.61 -11.27 14.36
C LYS A 55 -9.05 -12.52 13.60
N SER A 56 -10.01 -13.28 14.13
CA SER A 56 -10.58 -14.45 13.47
C SER A 56 -11.37 -14.16 12.19
N GLU A 57 -11.73 -12.90 11.96
CA GLU A 57 -12.50 -12.45 10.79
C GLU A 57 -11.65 -11.69 9.78
N THR A 58 -10.36 -11.44 10.12
CA THR A 58 -9.46 -10.68 9.24
C THR A 58 -8.92 -11.54 8.11
N ILE A 59 -8.87 -10.98 6.91
CA ILE A 59 -8.15 -11.55 5.78
C ILE A 59 -6.82 -10.79 5.68
N GLU A 60 -5.73 -11.49 5.88
CA GLU A 60 -4.40 -10.92 5.73
C GLU A 60 -3.96 -10.96 4.27
N VAL A 61 -3.34 -9.87 3.82
CA VAL A 61 -2.86 -9.72 2.45
C VAL A 61 -1.37 -9.33 2.42
N PRO A 62 -0.61 -9.72 1.40
CA PRO A 62 0.80 -9.37 1.28
C PRO A 62 0.99 -7.94 0.76
N ILE A 63 0.32 -6.99 1.41
CA ILE A 63 0.33 -5.56 1.08
C ILE A 63 0.86 -4.79 2.28
N HIS A 64 1.74 -3.81 2.06
CA HIS A 64 2.20 -2.88 3.08
C HIS A 64 2.36 -1.47 2.51
N LEU A 65 2.60 -0.50 3.37
CA LEU A 65 2.83 0.88 2.99
C LEU A 65 4.32 1.21 3.09
N ASP A 66 4.84 1.92 2.09
CA ASP A 66 6.14 2.57 2.17
C ASP A 66 5.91 4.05 2.47
N ILE A 67 6.57 4.53 3.52
CA ILE A 67 6.43 5.89 4.03
C ILE A 67 7.74 6.62 3.80
N ASN A 68 7.70 7.67 2.98
CA ASN A 68 8.82 8.60 2.90
C ASN A 68 8.76 9.58 4.07
N VAL A 69 9.90 9.80 4.69
CA VAL A 69 10.08 10.69 5.84
C VAL A 69 11.27 11.62 5.62
N PRO A 70 11.26 12.84 6.21
CA PRO A 70 12.38 13.77 6.09
C PRO A 70 13.67 13.27 6.75
N ASP A 71 13.54 12.50 7.82
CA ASP A 71 14.62 11.96 8.63
C ASP A 71 14.18 10.59 9.18
N ARG A 72 14.82 9.54 8.71
CA ARG A 72 14.46 8.16 9.06
C ARG A 72 14.78 7.82 10.51
N GLU A 73 15.87 8.33 11.06
CA GLU A 73 16.24 8.08 12.47
C GLU A 73 15.23 8.73 13.40
N ALA A 74 14.86 9.97 13.15
CA ALA A 74 13.83 10.66 13.92
C ALA A 74 12.46 9.99 13.79
N ALA A 75 12.11 9.51 12.59
CA ALA A 75 10.88 8.76 12.36
C ALA A 75 10.87 7.41 13.07
N LEU A 76 12.00 6.68 13.08
CA LEU A 76 12.16 5.45 13.84
C LEU A 76 11.93 5.68 15.33
N ASP A 77 12.58 6.68 15.91
CA ASP A 77 12.37 7.05 17.32
C ASP A 77 10.92 7.39 17.60
N ARG A 78 10.26 8.11 16.69
CA ARG A 78 8.84 8.44 16.79
C ARG A 78 7.94 7.20 16.78
N VAL A 79 8.20 6.26 15.87
CA VAL A 79 7.47 4.97 15.81
C VAL A 79 7.59 4.21 17.12
N LEU A 80 8.80 4.12 17.69
CA LEU A 80 9.02 3.44 18.97
C LEU A 80 8.28 4.12 20.13
N GLN A 81 8.27 5.46 20.17
CA GLN A 81 7.52 6.24 21.18
C GLN A 81 6.01 6.03 21.09
N LEU A 82 5.49 5.82 19.88
CA LEU A 82 4.07 5.56 19.61
C LEU A 82 3.66 4.09 19.82
N GLY A 83 4.59 3.23 20.27
CA GLY A 83 4.33 1.82 20.58
C GLY A 83 4.45 0.87 19.40
N GLY A 84 5.05 1.32 18.30
CA GLY A 84 5.49 0.45 17.21
C GLY A 84 6.82 -0.24 17.55
N SER A 85 7.35 -1.02 16.61
CA SER A 85 8.61 -1.75 16.80
C SER A 85 9.45 -1.82 15.54
N LEU A 86 10.77 -1.89 15.71
CA LEU A 86 11.73 -2.12 14.64
C LEU A 86 11.81 -3.62 14.32
N VAL A 87 11.78 -3.96 13.04
CA VAL A 87 12.09 -5.31 12.56
C VAL A 87 13.54 -5.38 12.11
N VAL A 88 13.93 -4.58 11.12
CA VAL A 88 15.30 -4.54 10.59
C VAL A 88 15.49 -3.30 9.72
N THR A 89 16.71 -2.77 9.70
CA THR A 89 17.13 -1.83 8.66
C THR A 89 17.96 -2.59 7.62
N LYS A 90 17.61 -2.46 6.36
CA LYS A 90 18.33 -3.03 5.23
C LYS A 90 18.98 -1.89 4.46
N SER A 91 20.26 -2.01 4.17
CA SER A 91 20.98 -1.11 3.28
C SER A 91 21.30 -1.85 1.99
N PHE A 92 21.09 -1.18 0.88
CA PHE A 92 21.41 -1.66 -0.45
C PHE A 92 22.46 -0.72 -1.03
N GLU A 93 23.61 -1.24 -1.42
CA GLU A 93 24.59 -0.51 -2.20
C GLU A 93 24.54 -1.06 -3.63
N ILE A 94 24.10 -0.24 -4.58
CA ILE A 94 24.05 -0.57 -6.00
C ILE A 94 24.86 0.51 -6.72
N GLY A 95 26.14 0.28 -6.91
CA GLY A 95 27.07 1.27 -7.48
C GLY A 95 27.15 2.53 -6.61
N GLU A 96 26.85 3.69 -7.20
CA GLU A 96 26.77 4.97 -6.48
C GLU A 96 25.37 5.22 -5.85
N LEU A 97 24.40 4.34 -6.13
CA LEU A 97 23.07 4.38 -5.56
C LEU A 97 23.07 3.59 -4.25
N GLY A 98 23.23 4.27 -3.12
CA GLY A 98 22.92 3.73 -1.80
C GLY A 98 21.48 4.01 -1.49
N ASP A 99 20.72 2.97 -1.15
CA ASP A 99 19.38 3.11 -0.61
C ASP A 99 19.26 2.27 0.66
N SER A 100 18.41 2.70 1.57
CA SER A 100 18.16 1.93 2.77
C SER A 100 16.70 2.05 3.18
N THR A 101 16.11 0.91 3.51
CA THR A 101 14.76 0.85 4.02
C THR A 101 14.74 0.30 5.44
N THR A 102 13.93 0.89 6.30
CA THR A 102 13.72 0.41 7.67
C THR A 102 12.34 -0.21 7.78
N ILE A 103 12.30 -1.52 8.02
CA ILE A 103 11.07 -2.28 8.20
C ILE A 103 10.62 -2.14 9.64
N MET A 104 9.41 -1.66 9.83
CA MET A 104 8.78 -1.37 11.11
C MET A 104 7.46 -2.15 11.25
N ARG A 105 6.93 -2.17 12.48
CA ARG A 105 5.57 -2.61 12.77
C ARG A 105 4.83 -1.54 13.55
N ASP A 106 3.56 -1.38 13.24
CA ASP A 106 2.64 -0.57 14.05
C ASP A 106 2.28 -1.27 15.39
N PRO A 107 1.50 -0.64 16.28
CA PRO A 107 1.16 -1.23 17.58
C PRO A 107 0.41 -2.57 17.55
N GLU A 108 -0.18 -2.95 16.43
CA GLU A 108 -0.86 -4.25 16.24
C GLU A 108 -0.04 -5.24 15.39
N GLY A 109 1.18 -4.84 15.01
CA GLY A 109 2.11 -5.70 14.29
C GLY A 109 2.02 -5.60 12.77
N ASN A 110 1.25 -4.65 12.22
CA ASN A 110 1.19 -4.43 10.79
C ASN A 110 2.50 -3.84 10.30
N GLY A 111 3.11 -4.47 9.29
CA GLY A 111 4.38 -4.05 8.73
C GLY A 111 4.26 -2.85 7.80
N PHE A 112 5.28 -2.01 7.82
CA PHE A 112 5.47 -0.90 6.89
C PHE A 112 6.96 -0.57 6.77
N CYS A 113 7.33 0.19 5.73
CA CYS A 113 8.69 0.61 5.51
C CYS A 113 8.84 2.12 5.73
N LEU A 114 9.99 2.55 6.26
CA LEU A 114 10.43 3.93 6.30
C LEU A 114 11.58 4.13 5.34
N GLU A 115 11.49 5.17 4.51
CA GLU A 115 12.49 5.60 3.55
C GLU A 115 12.70 7.11 3.70
N ASP A 116 13.91 7.60 3.45
CA ASP A 116 14.27 9.01 3.57
C ASP A 116 14.94 9.57 2.30
N PRO A 117 14.26 9.47 1.13
CA PRO A 117 14.82 9.99 -0.10
C PRO A 117 15.07 11.51 0.00
N PRO A 118 16.10 12.02 -0.69
CA PRO A 118 16.42 13.45 -0.69
C PRO A 118 15.21 14.33 -1.01
N ASN A 119 15.14 15.50 -0.37
CA ASN A 119 14.08 16.51 -0.56
C ASN A 119 12.69 16.09 -0.08
N THR A 120 12.58 15.11 0.79
CA THR A 120 11.32 14.82 1.48
C THR A 120 11.10 15.85 2.58
N GLU A 121 10.05 16.66 2.44
CA GLU A 121 9.75 17.75 3.39
C GLU A 121 8.90 17.28 4.58
N ARG A 122 8.08 16.23 4.39
CA ARG A 122 7.19 15.66 5.41
C ARG A 122 6.97 14.17 5.22
N ALA A 123 6.55 13.50 6.28
CA ALA A 123 6.08 12.11 6.18
C ALA A 123 4.86 12.02 5.26
N HIS A 124 4.87 11.04 4.36
CA HIS A 124 3.75 10.76 3.45
C HIS A 124 3.79 9.32 2.95
N ILE A 125 2.64 8.80 2.54
CA ILE A 125 2.55 7.48 1.93
C ILE A 125 3.08 7.58 0.50
N TRP A 126 4.18 6.89 0.23
CA TRP A 126 4.82 6.89 -1.09
C TRP A 126 4.30 5.77 -1.98
N ASN A 127 4.27 4.55 -1.45
CA ASN A 127 3.74 3.40 -2.16
C ASN A 127 2.68 2.64 -1.34
N VAL A 128 1.76 2.02 -2.07
CA VAL A 128 1.08 0.79 -1.65
C VAL A 128 1.86 -0.34 -2.31
N THR A 129 2.53 -1.16 -1.51
CA THR A 129 3.47 -2.18 -1.97
C THR A 129 2.87 -3.57 -1.88
N PHE A 130 2.92 -4.31 -2.98
CA PHE A 130 2.41 -5.67 -3.12
C PHE A 130 3.58 -6.66 -3.23
N ALA A 131 3.67 -7.60 -2.30
CA ALA A 131 4.55 -8.74 -2.43
C ALA A 131 3.79 -9.86 -3.15
N CYS A 132 4.13 -10.14 -4.41
CA CYS A 132 3.34 -10.95 -5.33
C CYS A 132 4.18 -12.00 -6.07
N ALA A 133 3.52 -12.93 -6.76
CA ALA A 133 4.21 -13.95 -7.54
C ALA A 133 4.68 -13.41 -8.88
N GLU A 134 3.82 -12.63 -9.55
CA GLU A 134 4.03 -12.13 -10.91
C GLU A 134 3.85 -10.60 -10.95
N PRO A 135 4.89 -9.81 -10.55
CA PRO A 135 4.79 -8.35 -10.39
C PRO A 135 4.27 -7.61 -11.62
N ARG A 136 4.72 -8.00 -12.81
CA ARG A 136 4.30 -7.35 -14.07
C ARG A 136 2.84 -7.65 -14.40
N GLU A 137 2.39 -8.87 -14.22
CA GLU A 137 1.00 -9.25 -14.54
C GLU A 137 0.03 -8.59 -13.55
N LEU A 138 0.36 -8.61 -12.26
CA LEU A 138 -0.45 -7.95 -11.25
C LEU A 138 -0.44 -6.42 -11.43
N GLY A 139 0.71 -5.83 -11.77
CA GLY A 139 0.83 -4.41 -12.07
C GLY A 139 -0.02 -3.99 -13.28
N ARG A 140 -0.03 -4.76 -14.36
CA ARG A 140 -0.90 -4.51 -15.53
C ARG A 140 -2.38 -4.54 -15.18
N PHE A 141 -2.79 -5.50 -14.34
CA PHE A 141 -4.17 -5.53 -13.84
C PHE A 141 -4.50 -4.22 -13.10
N TRP A 142 -3.66 -3.78 -12.19
CA TRP A 142 -3.91 -2.57 -11.41
C TRP A 142 -3.79 -1.28 -12.25
N ALA A 143 -2.89 -1.22 -13.22
CA ALA A 143 -2.82 -0.13 -14.20
C ALA A 143 -4.15 -0.01 -14.97
N LEU A 144 -4.67 -1.13 -15.48
CA LEU A 144 -5.96 -1.18 -16.13
C LEU A 144 -7.09 -0.80 -15.16
N ALA A 145 -7.12 -1.35 -13.95
CA ALA A 145 -8.16 -1.08 -12.95
C ALA A 145 -8.27 0.41 -12.61
N LEU A 146 -7.13 1.07 -12.43
CA LEU A 146 -7.04 2.49 -12.09
C LEU A 146 -7.14 3.43 -13.32
N GLY A 147 -6.95 2.87 -14.53
CA GLY A 147 -6.80 3.66 -15.75
C GLY A 147 -5.51 4.49 -15.75
N TRP A 148 -4.48 3.99 -15.11
CA TRP A 148 -3.16 4.60 -15.08
C TRP A 148 -2.27 4.00 -16.16
N PRO A 149 -1.23 4.72 -16.61
CA PRO A 149 -0.28 4.16 -17.54
C PRO A 149 0.38 2.90 -16.99
N ASP A 150 0.53 1.89 -17.85
CA ASP A 150 1.40 0.75 -17.60
C ASP A 150 2.79 1.15 -18.09
N GLU A 151 3.52 1.87 -17.25
CA GLU A 151 4.88 2.28 -17.55
C GLU A 151 5.82 1.21 -16.99
N ASP A 152 6.60 0.60 -17.85
CA ASP A 152 7.76 -0.16 -17.42
C ASP A 152 8.69 0.78 -16.63
N ILE A 153 9.37 0.22 -15.61
CA ILE A 153 10.42 0.93 -14.90
C ILE A 153 11.44 1.42 -15.96
N ASP A 154 11.85 2.69 -15.87
CA ASP A 154 12.74 3.33 -16.83
C ASP A 154 13.95 2.44 -17.12
N GLU A 155 14.24 2.18 -18.40
CA GLU A 155 15.34 1.33 -18.83
C GLU A 155 16.70 1.81 -18.28
N SER A 156 16.84 3.11 -17.99
CA SER A 156 18.03 3.66 -17.34
C SER A 156 18.27 3.09 -15.94
N ILE A 157 17.20 2.82 -15.20
CA ILE A 157 17.29 2.18 -13.88
C ILE A 157 17.77 0.74 -14.05
N PHE A 158 17.22 0.00 -15.00
CA PHE A 158 17.69 -1.35 -15.30
C PHE A 158 19.14 -1.39 -15.76
N GLN A 159 19.56 -0.41 -16.55
CA GLN A 159 20.96 -0.31 -16.95
C GLN A 159 21.87 -0.07 -15.77
N THR A 160 21.49 0.79 -14.81
CA THR A 160 22.25 1.00 -13.57
C THR A 160 22.36 -0.29 -12.76
N PHE A 161 21.30 -1.08 -12.63
CA PHE A 161 21.34 -2.38 -11.95
C PHE A 161 22.27 -3.38 -12.66
N ARG A 162 22.24 -3.43 -14.00
CA ARG A 162 23.16 -4.28 -14.79
C ARG A 162 24.62 -3.87 -14.63
N GLU A 163 24.90 -2.57 -14.67
CA GLU A 163 26.24 -2.03 -14.44
C GLU A 163 26.76 -2.30 -13.03
N ALA A 164 25.85 -2.35 -12.04
CA ALA A 164 26.15 -2.75 -10.68
C ALA A 164 26.27 -4.28 -10.46
N GLY A 165 26.13 -5.08 -11.54
CA GLY A 165 26.24 -6.55 -11.46
C GLY A 165 24.98 -7.26 -10.97
N VAL A 166 23.83 -6.59 -10.94
CA VAL A 166 22.53 -7.20 -10.60
C VAL A 166 22.00 -7.95 -11.81
N GLY A 167 21.64 -9.21 -11.64
CA GLY A 167 21.18 -10.09 -12.73
C GLY A 167 19.78 -9.73 -13.25
N GLU A 168 19.53 -10.07 -14.52
CA GLU A 168 18.22 -9.90 -15.18
C GLU A 168 17.01 -10.42 -14.36
N PRO A 169 17.09 -11.60 -13.69
CA PRO A 169 15.98 -12.10 -12.87
C PRO A 169 15.59 -11.16 -11.72
N ASP A 170 16.55 -10.47 -11.11
CA ASP A 170 16.30 -9.54 -10.00
C ASP A 170 15.59 -8.29 -10.50
N ILE A 171 15.98 -7.80 -11.68
CA ILE A 171 15.36 -6.66 -12.35
C ILE A 171 13.90 -6.95 -12.74
N SER A 172 13.63 -8.17 -13.25
CA SER A 172 12.26 -8.57 -13.63
C SER A 172 11.32 -8.79 -12.43
N GLY A 173 11.87 -8.77 -11.22
CA GLY A 173 11.14 -8.95 -9.96
C GLY A 173 10.37 -7.72 -9.48
N PHE A 174 10.33 -6.63 -10.27
CA PHE A 174 9.70 -5.37 -9.88
C PHE A 174 8.77 -4.84 -10.96
N HIS A 175 7.74 -4.10 -10.54
CA HIS A 175 6.87 -3.33 -11.41
C HIS A 175 6.31 -2.11 -10.67
N LEU A 176 6.04 -1.02 -11.38
CA LEU A 176 5.55 0.22 -10.80
C LEU A 176 4.41 0.80 -11.61
N VAL A 177 3.32 1.16 -10.95
CA VAL A 177 2.16 1.84 -11.55
C VAL A 177 1.98 3.19 -10.87
N LYS A 178 2.01 4.27 -11.66
CA LYS A 178 1.96 5.65 -11.18
C LYS A 178 0.75 6.38 -11.75
N ALA A 179 0.15 7.25 -10.95
CA ALA A 179 -0.88 8.16 -11.44
C ALA A 179 -0.30 9.12 -12.50
N PRO A 180 -1.05 9.42 -13.59
CA PRO A 180 -0.57 10.25 -14.71
C PRO A 180 -0.11 11.66 -14.30
N ASN A 181 -0.71 12.19 -13.24
CA ASN A 181 -0.43 13.52 -12.69
C ASN A 181 0.66 13.52 -11.60
N GLY A 182 1.30 12.36 -11.36
CA GLY A 182 2.30 12.20 -10.29
C GLY A 182 1.73 12.20 -8.88
N SER A 183 0.39 12.07 -8.71
CA SER A 183 -0.22 11.95 -7.38
C SER A 183 0.19 10.66 -6.68
N ARG A 184 0.07 10.67 -5.36
CA ARG A 184 0.37 9.54 -4.48
C ARG A 184 -0.90 8.86 -3.96
N PRO A 185 -0.79 7.61 -3.47
CA PRO A 185 0.36 6.71 -3.53
C PRO A 185 0.56 6.11 -4.92
N ARG A 186 1.79 5.64 -5.20
CA ARG A 186 2.06 4.76 -6.34
C ARG A 186 1.74 3.33 -5.92
N PHE A 187 1.54 2.43 -6.88
CA PHE A 187 1.44 1.00 -6.63
C PHE A 187 2.76 0.35 -7.05
N TYR A 188 3.44 -0.26 -6.08
CA TYR A 188 4.70 -0.92 -6.28
C TYR A 188 4.55 -2.42 -6.08
N PHE A 189 5.06 -3.22 -7.00
CA PHE A 189 4.96 -4.66 -7.02
C PHE A 189 6.35 -5.25 -6.98
N HIS A 190 6.59 -6.16 -6.05
CA HIS A 190 7.85 -6.90 -6.02
C HIS A 190 7.61 -8.40 -5.84
N ARG A 191 8.54 -9.20 -6.38
CA ARG A 191 8.44 -10.64 -6.28
C ARG A 191 8.55 -11.09 -4.82
N ARG A 192 7.58 -11.89 -4.40
CA ARG A 192 7.52 -12.43 -3.05
C ARG A 192 8.65 -13.43 -2.83
N GLU A 193 9.49 -13.20 -1.84
CA GLU A 193 10.40 -14.21 -1.32
C GLU A 193 9.58 -15.34 -0.65
N LYS A 194 9.79 -16.59 -1.06
CA LYS A 194 9.06 -17.75 -0.52
C LYS A 194 9.17 -17.91 1.01
N SER A 195 10.17 -17.30 1.62
CA SER A 195 10.48 -17.41 3.05
C SER A 195 9.73 -16.40 3.94
N ARG A 196 8.98 -15.45 3.38
CA ARG A 196 8.27 -14.42 4.15
C ARG A 196 6.82 -14.31 3.73
N PRO A 197 5.91 -15.07 4.36
CA PRO A 197 4.48 -14.82 4.24
C PRO A 197 4.08 -13.69 5.21
N GLU A 198 4.67 -12.50 5.07
CA GLU A 198 4.17 -11.35 5.80
C GLU A 198 2.89 -10.90 5.10
N SER A 199 1.78 -11.06 5.79
CA SER A 199 0.47 -10.61 5.36
C SER A 199 -0.14 -9.82 6.50
N TYR A 200 -0.94 -8.79 6.16
CA TYR A 200 -1.49 -7.86 7.13
C TYR A 200 -3.00 -7.72 6.93
N PRO A 201 -3.75 -7.46 7.99
CA PRO A 201 -5.20 -7.32 7.93
C PRO A 201 -5.60 -5.97 7.34
N MET A 202 -5.28 -5.76 6.07
CA MET A 202 -5.64 -4.54 5.34
C MET A 202 -6.23 -4.86 3.96
N HIS A 203 -6.96 -3.90 3.40
CA HIS A 203 -7.45 -3.96 2.03
C HIS A 203 -7.59 -2.56 1.45
N LEU A 204 -7.78 -2.49 0.14
CA LEU A 204 -7.97 -1.25 -0.59
C LEU A 204 -9.45 -1.03 -0.89
N ASP A 205 -9.94 0.17 -0.62
CA ASP A 205 -11.30 0.58 -0.98
C ASP A 205 -11.26 1.56 -2.14
N PHE A 206 -12.04 1.26 -3.14
CA PHE A 206 -12.16 2.08 -4.34
C PHE A 206 -13.58 2.61 -4.52
N ALA A 207 -13.66 3.87 -4.92
CA ALA A 207 -14.91 4.48 -5.35
C ALA A 207 -14.98 4.51 -6.88
N THR A 208 -16.21 4.36 -7.40
CA THR A 208 -16.53 4.50 -8.81
C THR A 208 -17.88 5.18 -8.98
N ASN A 209 -18.15 5.71 -10.18
CA ASN A 209 -19.46 6.29 -10.53
C ASN A 209 -20.48 5.22 -11.01
N ASP A 210 -19.99 4.04 -11.40
CA ASP A 210 -20.81 2.93 -11.88
C ASP A 210 -20.16 1.62 -11.42
N ARG A 211 -20.61 1.15 -10.27
CA ARG A 211 -20.07 -0.05 -9.62
C ARG A 211 -20.29 -1.31 -10.45
N GLU A 212 -21.46 -1.46 -11.06
CA GLU A 212 -21.80 -2.69 -11.79
C GLU A 212 -20.98 -2.82 -13.06
N ALA A 213 -20.89 -1.77 -13.86
CA ALA A 213 -20.04 -1.75 -15.05
C ALA A 213 -18.55 -1.93 -14.69
N GLU A 214 -18.11 -1.34 -13.58
CA GLU A 214 -16.72 -1.46 -13.15
C GLU A 214 -16.40 -2.88 -12.67
N VAL A 215 -17.27 -3.51 -11.90
CA VAL A 215 -17.13 -4.91 -11.47
C VAL A 215 -17.07 -5.85 -12.69
N GLU A 216 -17.93 -5.66 -13.69
CA GLU A 216 -17.90 -6.46 -14.92
C GLU A 216 -16.58 -6.29 -15.67
N ARG A 217 -16.09 -5.05 -15.81
CA ARG A 217 -14.80 -4.74 -16.45
C ARG A 217 -13.62 -5.40 -15.73
N LEU A 218 -13.61 -5.38 -14.40
CA LEU A 218 -12.55 -5.98 -13.59
C LEU A 218 -12.58 -7.52 -13.66
N VAL A 219 -13.78 -8.14 -13.73
CA VAL A 219 -13.90 -9.58 -13.93
C VAL A 219 -13.34 -9.98 -15.30
N GLN A 220 -13.61 -9.21 -16.35
CA GLN A 220 -13.01 -9.45 -17.67
C GLN A 220 -11.49 -9.31 -17.67
N ALA A 221 -10.95 -8.50 -16.75
CA ALA A 221 -9.50 -8.31 -16.56
C ALA A 221 -8.84 -9.36 -15.64
N GLY A 222 -9.62 -10.32 -15.11
CA GLY A 222 -9.08 -11.42 -14.31
C GLY A 222 -9.38 -11.34 -12.80
N ALA A 223 -10.12 -10.34 -12.34
CA ALA A 223 -10.60 -10.30 -10.96
C ALA A 223 -11.76 -11.28 -10.74
N SER A 224 -12.03 -11.60 -9.49
CA SER A 224 -13.20 -12.42 -9.11
C SER A 224 -14.06 -11.70 -8.07
N VAL A 225 -15.37 -11.88 -8.17
CA VAL A 225 -16.33 -11.38 -7.18
C VAL A 225 -16.40 -12.37 -6.02
N VAL A 226 -16.30 -11.84 -4.80
CA VAL A 226 -16.55 -12.61 -3.57
C VAL A 226 -18.01 -12.48 -3.15
N GLU A 227 -18.45 -11.24 -2.92
CA GLU A 227 -19.83 -10.94 -2.54
C GLU A 227 -20.16 -9.45 -2.77
N THR A 228 -21.43 -9.12 -2.88
CA THR A 228 -21.90 -7.74 -2.84
C THR A 228 -22.67 -7.51 -1.57
N LYS A 229 -22.24 -6.52 -0.78
CA LYS A 229 -22.88 -6.13 0.48
C LYS A 229 -23.67 -4.85 0.32
N GLN A 230 -24.89 -4.86 0.87
CA GLN A 230 -25.71 -3.66 1.00
C GLN A 230 -25.61 -3.14 2.42
N GLY A 231 -24.94 -1.99 2.58
CA GLY A 231 -24.96 -1.22 3.82
C GLY A 231 -26.13 -0.23 3.85
N THR A 232 -26.26 0.51 4.93
CA THR A 232 -27.39 1.44 5.12
C THR A 232 -27.39 2.57 4.08
N ASN A 233 -26.23 3.03 3.63
CA ASN A 233 -26.07 4.16 2.70
C ASN A 233 -25.10 3.86 1.55
N LEU A 234 -24.53 2.67 1.48
CA LEU A 234 -23.52 2.30 0.50
C LEU A 234 -23.67 0.83 0.13
N THR A 235 -23.70 0.55 -1.16
CA THR A 235 -23.54 -0.80 -1.69
C THR A 235 -22.10 -0.94 -2.20
N PHE A 236 -21.41 -1.99 -1.80
CA PHE A 236 -20.07 -2.28 -2.28
C PHE A 236 -19.90 -3.76 -2.62
N THR A 237 -18.98 -4.03 -3.54
CA THR A 237 -18.64 -5.38 -3.96
C THR A 237 -17.22 -5.70 -3.47
N ILE A 238 -17.10 -6.80 -2.74
CA ILE A 238 -15.81 -7.37 -2.36
C ILE A 238 -15.32 -8.21 -3.53
N MET A 239 -14.14 -7.93 -4.00
CA MET A 239 -13.49 -8.61 -5.12
C MET A 239 -12.11 -9.14 -4.70
N ARG A 240 -11.54 -9.99 -5.53
CA ARG A 240 -10.14 -10.41 -5.44
C ARG A 240 -9.45 -10.08 -6.75
N ASP A 241 -8.23 -9.57 -6.67
CA ASP A 241 -7.36 -9.39 -7.82
C ASP A 241 -6.87 -10.76 -8.37
N PRO A 242 -6.13 -10.81 -9.48
CA PRO A 242 -5.67 -12.05 -10.08
C PRO A 242 -4.82 -12.95 -9.14
N GLU A 243 -4.17 -12.38 -8.13
CA GLU A 243 -3.42 -13.14 -7.10
C GLU A 243 -4.22 -13.41 -5.83
N GLY A 244 -5.49 -13.03 -5.80
CA GLY A 244 -6.40 -13.33 -4.70
C GLY A 244 -6.44 -12.29 -3.59
N ASN A 245 -5.79 -11.14 -3.73
CA ASN A 245 -5.82 -10.07 -2.74
C ASN A 245 -7.20 -9.39 -2.74
N PRO A 246 -7.88 -9.26 -1.58
CA PRO A 246 -9.18 -8.65 -1.50
C PRO A 246 -9.10 -7.13 -1.66
N PHE A 247 -10.13 -6.58 -2.31
CA PHE A 247 -10.38 -5.14 -2.40
C PHE A 247 -11.88 -4.87 -2.53
N CYS A 248 -12.30 -3.65 -2.22
CA CYS A 248 -13.71 -3.26 -2.31
C CYS A 248 -13.95 -2.23 -3.40
N VAL A 249 -15.09 -2.35 -4.07
CA VAL A 249 -15.59 -1.40 -5.09
C VAL A 249 -16.94 -0.89 -4.66
N GLY A 250 -17.06 0.43 -4.40
CA GLY A 250 -18.27 1.11 -3.96
C GLY A 250 -18.66 2.32 -4.81
#